data_0f543fa0ecbb42082f4e055a15983bb4
#
_entry.id   0f543fa0ecbb42082f4e055a15983bb4
#
_cell.length_a   1.000
_cell.length_b   1.000
_cell.length_c   1.000
_cell.angle_alpha   90.00
_cell.angle_beta   90.00
_cell.angle_gamma   90.00
#
_symmetry.space_group_name_H-M   'P 1'
#
loop_
_entity.id
_entity.type
_entity.pdbx_description
1 polymer ?
#
loop_
_entity_poly.entity_id
_entity_poly.type
_entity_poly.pdbx_seq_one_letter_code
_entity_poly.pdbx_strand_id
1 'polypeptide(L)'
;MSVKKQQRLAKARKQADNYDEVGVDPFSRAPAGYGLTQTPDKWPWDSPPTHTVLEDAFNDLKSRTLKSETRFDLLRLMDAGIPIETLVRTMTFGAFTEGLVNPDVAELLNVPLSAHLLVLARNAGITPRFNNNVKLNVLPQEDVLEIMRRLNPKRYNEYLNGTA
;
A
#
# COMPACT_ATOMS: atom_id res chain seq x y z
N MET A 1 18.96 47.63 7.16
CA MET A 1 18.88 46.21 7.60
C MET A 1 20.10 45.93 8.46
N SER A 2 19.93 45.37 9.68
CA SER A 2 21.07 45.16 10.63
C SER A 2 22.02 44.09 10.11
N VAL A 3 23.32 44.34 10.18
CA VAL A 3 24.43 43.43 9.78
C VAL A 3 24.25 42.02 10.37
N LYS A 4 23.76 41.93 11.62
CA LYS A 4 23.42 40.66 12.27
C LYS A 4 22.33 39.84 11.54
N LYS A 5 21.38 40.50 10.89
CA LYS A 5 20.30 39.85 10.13
C LYS A 5 20.84 39.28 8.82
N GLN A 6 21.75 39.99 8.16
CA GLN A 6 22.43 39.51 6.94
C GLN A 6 23.33 38.31 7.20
N GLN A 7 24.09 38.33 8.31
CA GLN A 7 24.95 37.21 8.72
C GLN A 7 24.12 35.95 9.05
N ARG A 8 22.96 36.11 9.71
CA ARG A 8 22.06 34.99 9.99
C ARG A 8 21.45 34.36 8.71
N LEU A 9 21.08 35.22 7.75
CA LEU A 9 20.56 34.78 6.46
C LEU A 9 21.62 34.07 5.61
N ALA A 10 22.88 34.60 5.62
CA ALA A 10 23.99 33.96 4.92
C ALA A 10 24.36 32.60 5.54
N LYS A 11 24.29 32.48 6.88
CA LYS A 11 24.52 31.19 7.56
C LYS A 11 23.40 30.18 7.29
N ALA A 12 22.14 30.63 7.23
CA ALA A 12 21.02 29.77 6.90
C ALA A 12 21.08 29.28 5.43
N ARG A 13 21.51 30.15 4.50
CA ARG A 13 21.74 29.75 3.08
C ARG A 13 22.85 28.72 2.96
N LYS A 14 23.99 28.91 3.60
CA LYS A 14 25.07 27.91 3.59
C LYS A 14 24.68 26.57 4.24
N GLN A 15 23.76 26.57 5.21
CA GLN A 15 23.22 25.33 5.76
C GLN A 15 22.25 24.64 4.79
N ALA A 16 21.44 25.41 4.04
CA ALA A 16 20.56 24.85 3.01
C ALA A 16 21.35 24.22 1.85
N ASP A 17 22.41 24.91 1.37
CA ASP A 17 23.29 24.40 0.30
C ASP A 17 24.02 23.09 0.70
N ASN A 18 24.33 22.88 1.99
CA ASN A 18 24.95 21.64 2.48
C ASN A 18 23.98 20.44 2.52
N TYR A 19 22.66 20.68 2.52
CA TYR A 19 21.67 19.59 2.48
C TYR A 19 21.54 18.98 1.09
N ASP A 20 21.90 19.69 0.03
CA ASP A 20 21.86 19.19 -1.34
C ASP A 20 23.04 18.27 -1.70
N GLU A 21 24.16 18.35 -0.96
CA GLU A 21 25.34 17.50 -1.19
C GLU A 21 25.30 16.16 -0.42
N VAL A 22 24.55 16.07 0.66
CA VAL A 22 24.35 14.81 1.39
C VAL A 22 23.10 14.17 0.79
N GLY A 23 23.27 13.11 0.02
CA GLY A 23 22.15 12.34 -0.52
C GLY A 23 21.12 12.10 0.58
N VAL A 24 20.01 12.85 0.52
CA VAL A 24 18.97 12.78 1.55
C VAL A 24 18.38 11.39 1.47
N ASP A 25 18.50 10.63 2.56
CA ASP A 25 17.81 9.36 2.71
C ASP A 25 16.32 9.58 2.45
N PRO A 26 15.71 8.92 1.43
CA PRO A 26 14.30 9.10 1.09
C PRO A 26 13.36 8.76 2.26
N PHE A 27 13.86 8.06 3.27
CA PHE A 27 13.13 7.75 4.50
C PHE A 27 13.40 8.73 5.64
N SER A 28 14.33 9.68 5.46
CA SER A 28 14.54 10.73 6.45
C SER A 28 13.32 11.67 6.44
N ARG A 29 12.79 11.92 7.63
CA ARG A 29 11.63 12.79 7.80
C ARG A 29 11.95 14.20 7.34
N ALA A 30 11.34 14.64 6.27
CA ALA A 30 11.51 15.98 5.78
C ALA A 30 11.03 17.02 6.82
N PRO A 31 11.77 18.12 7.05
CA PRO A 31 11.29 19.21 7.88
C PRO A 31 10.03 19.84 7.27
N ALA A 32 9.20 20.46 8.13
CA ALA A 32 7.99 21.14 7.68
C ALA A 32 8.30 22.15 6.57
N GLY A 33 7.60 22.06 5.44
CA GLY A 33 7.82 22.90 4.27
C GLY A 33 8.88 22.42 3.28
N TYR A 34 9.52 21.28 3.54
CA TYR A 34 10.54 20.72 2.63
C TYR A 34 10.00 20.47 1.22
N GLY A 35 8.77 19.96 1.10
CA GLY A 35 8.12 19.74 -0.19
C GLY A 35 7.84 21.01 -1.00
N LEU A 36 7.86 22.19 -0.35
CA LEU A 36 7.70 23.48 -1.03
C LEU A 36 9.02 24.02 -1.60
N THR A 37 10.15 23.50 -1.17
CA THR A 37 11.50 23.95 -1.55
C THR A 37 12.25 22.90 -2.37
N GLN A 38 11.72 21.71 -2.50
CA GLN A 38 12.30 20.61 -3.26
C GLN A 38 12.08 20.83 -4.77
N THR A 39 13.08 20.44 -5.57
CA THR A 39 12.90 20.41 -7.03
C THR A 39 11.78 19.42 -7.38
N PRO A 40 10.74 19.85 -8.10
CA PRO A 40 9.68 18.95 -8.56
C PRO A 40 10.25 17.77 -9.36
N ASP A 41 9.57 16.63 -9.32
CA ASP A 41 9.88 15.43 -10.09
C ASP A 41 11.26 14.79 -9.82
N LYS A 42 11.83 15.04 -8.65
CA LYS A 42 13.11 14.44 -8.24
C LYS A 42 13.00 12.93 -8.05
N TRP A 43 11.86 12.46 -7.58
CA TRP A 43 11.61 11.05 -7.29
C TRP A 43 10.47 10.50 -8.14
N PRO A 44 10.47 9.20 -8.49
CA PRO A 44 9.39 8.62 -9.29
C PRO A 44 7.99 8.86 -8.71
N TRP A 45 7.85 8.85 -7.39
CA TRP A 45 6.56 9.09 -6.70
C TRP A 45 6.17 10.57 -6.59
N ASP A 46 7.07 11.51 -6.91
CA ASP A 46 6.77 12.95 -6.99
C ASP A 46 6.14 13.32 -8.35
N SER A 47 6.30 12.44 -9.35
CA SER A 47 5.71 12.61 -10.68
C SER A 47 4.28 12.07 -10.72
N PRO A 48 3.45 12.51 -11.68
CA PRO A 48 2.14 11.91 -11.87
C PRO A 48 2.23 10.40 -12.06
N PRO A 49 1.39 9.61 -11.36
CA PRO A 49 1.47 8.15 -11.44
C PRO A 49 1.13 7.63 -12.84
N THR A 50 1.78 6.54 -13.23
CA THR A 50 1.54 5.89 -14.53
C THR A 50 0.11 5.37 -14.65
N HIS A 51 -0.42 4.81 -13.55
CA HIS A 51 -1.77 4.28 -13.46
C HIS A 51 -2.60 5.05 -12.43
N THR A 52 -3.62 5.74 -12.89
CA THR A 52 -4.59 6.45 -12.05
C THR A 52 -5.86 5.63 -11.81
N VAL A 53 -6.10 4.60 -12.63
CA VAL A 53 -7.25 3.72 -12.57
C VAL A 53 -6.87 2.40 -11.92
N LEU A 54 -7.68 1.94 -10.96
CA LEU A 54 -7.43 0.72 -10.20
C LEU A 54 -7.27 -0.52 -11.09
N GLU A 55 -8.10 -0.65 -12.13
CA GLU A 55 -8.11 -1.81 -13.01
C GLU A 55 -6.80 -1.93 -13.81
N ASP A 56 -6.30 -0.82 -14.35
CA ASP A 56 -5.04 -0.78 -15.11
C ASP A 56 -3.85 -1.12 -14.20
N ALA A 57 -3.80 -0.53 -13.02
CA ALA A 57 -2.80 -0.80 -12.01
C ALA A 57 -2.81 -2.28 -11.58
N PHE A 58 -4.00 -2.84 -11.35
CA PHE A 58 -4.16 -4.25 -11.00
C PHE A 58 -3.68 -5.18 -12.12
N ASN A 59 -4.05 -4.90 -13.36
CA ASN A 59 -3.66 -5.72 -14.51
C ASN A 59 -2.15 -5.69 -14.75
N ASP A 60 -1.50 -4.54 -14.58
CA ASP A 60 -0.04 -4.43 -14.68
C ASP A 60 0.64 -5.24 -13.57
N LEU A 61 0.29 -5.02 -12.30
CA LEU A 61 0.88 -5.77 -11.19
C LEU A 61 0.60 -7.27 -11.29
N LYS A 62 -0.61 -7.66 -11.67
CA LYS A 62 -0.95 -9.06 -11.92
C LYS A 62 -0.05 -9.66 -13.01
N SER A 63 0.17 -8.95 -14.11
CA SER A 63 1.06 -9.43 -15.19
C SER A 63 2.49 -9.66 -14.71
N ARG A 64 3.00 -8.79 -13.84
CA ARG A 64 4.33 -8.92 -13.23
C ARG A 64 4.43 -10.15 -12.34
N THR A 65 3.38 -10.48 -11.56
CA THR A 65 3.37 -11.68 -10.71
C THR A 65 3.31 -12.98 -11.51
N LEU A 66 2.85 -12.95 -12.76
CA LEU A 66 2.76 -14.11 -13.63
C LEU A 66 4.07 -14.45 -14.36
N LYS A 67 5.07 -13.55 -14.34
CA LYS A 67 6.41 -13.83 -14.86
C LYS A 67 7.03 -15.00 -14.09
N SER A 68 7.68 -15.92 -14.78
CA SER A 68 8.16 -17.19 -14.21
C SER A 68 9.02 -17.02 -12.96
N GLU A 69 9.95 -16.07 -12.96
CA GLU A 69 10.83 -15.79 -11.80
C GLU A 69 10.05 -15.23 -10.63
N THR A 70 9.30 -14.15 -10.84
CA THR A 70 8.50 -13.51 -9.80
C THR A 70 7.47 -14.47 -9.20
N ARG A 71 6.82 -15.25 -10.07
CA ARG A 71 5.85 -16.25 -9.64
C ARG A 71 6.49 -17.31 -8.74
N PHE A 72 7.65 -17.81 -9.13
CA PHE A 72 8.39 -18.81 -8.37
C PHE A 72 8.78 -18.26 -6.98
N ASP A 73 9.33 -17.06 -6.93
CA ASP A 73 9.73 -16.41 -5.67
C ASP A 73 8.53 -16.15 -4.76
N LEU A 74 7.41 -15.64 -5.29
CA LEU A 74 6.18 -15.43 -4.52
C LEU A 74 5.65 -16.74 -3.94
N LEU A 75 5.61 -17.81 -4.72
CA LEU A 75 5.17 -19.13 -4.26
C LEU A 75 6.08 -19.65 -3.16
N ARG A 76 7.39 -19.51 -3.32
CA ARG A 76 8.39 -19.94 -2.33
C ARG A 76 8.27 -19.14 -1.03
N LEU A 77 8.01 -17.83 -1.09
CA LEU A 77 7.79 -16.99 0.09
C LEU A 77 6.50 -17.38 0.82
N MET A 78 5.41 -17.68 0.08
CA MET A 78 4.16 -18.15 0.68
C MET A 78 4.31 -19.54 1.31
N ASP A 79 5.05 -20.45 0.69
CA ASP A 79 5.36 -21.79 1.23
C ASP A 79 6.22 -21.69 2.49
N ALA A 80 7.16 -20.74 2.54
CA ALA A 80 7.94 -20.42 3.74
C ALA A 80 7.11 -19.79 4.88
N GLY A 81 5.82 -19.52 4.65
CA GLY A 81 4.88 -19.04 5.66
C GLY A 81 4.81 -17.53 5.79
N ILE A 82 5.29 -16.76 4.82
CA ILE A 82 5.11 -15.30 4.78
C ILE A 82 3.63 -15.01 4.47
N PRO A 83 2.96 -14.16 5.29
CA PRO A 83 1.55 -13.81 5.08
C PRO A 83 1.32 -13.10 3.74
N ILE A 84 0.18 -13.39 3.10
CA ILE A 84 -0.21 -12.76 1.82
C ILE A 84 -0.24 -11.24 1.96
N GLU A 85 -0.77 -10.71 3.05
CA GLU A 85 -0.88 -9.26 3.28
C GLU A 85 0.49 -8.57 3.31
N THR A 86 1.49 -9.25 3.85
CA THR A 86 2.87 -8.72 3.87
C THR A 86 3.42 -8.63 2.44
N LEU A 87 3.21 -9.66 1.63
CA LEU A 87 3.64 -9.67 0.23
C LEU A 87 2.93 -8.58 -0.59
N VAL A 88 1.61 -8.48 -0.42
CA VAL A 88 0.81 -7.45 -1.10
C VAL A 88 1.25 -6.05 -0.72
N ARG A 89 1.43 -5.77 0.58
CA ARG A 89 1.91 -4.46 1.03
C ARG A 89 3.28 -4.11 0.48
N THR A 90 4.19 -5.10 0.40
CA THR A 90 5.50 -4.89 -0.22
C THR A 90 5.37 -4.56 -1.70
N MET A 91 4.48 -5.25 -2.42
CA MET A 91 4.24 -5.01 -3.85
C MET A 91 3.60 -3.64 -4.10
N THR A 92 2.59 -3.26 -3.32
CA THR A 92 1.90 -1.96 -3.47
C THR A 92 2.80 -0.80 -3.08
N PHE A 93 3.62 -0.97 -2.04
CA PHE A 93 4.63 0.01 -1.66
C PHE A 93 5.70 0.16 -2.75
N GLY A 94 6.19 -0.95 -3.32
CA GLY A 94 7.13 -0.93 -4.45
C GLY A 94 6.53 -0.20 -5.66
N ALA A 95 5.28 -0.50 -6.02
CA ALA A 95 4.58 0.18 -7.10
C ALA A 95 4.43 1.69 -6.87
N PHE A 96 4.18 2.11 -5.64
CA PHE A 96 4.17 3.53 -5.27
C PHE A 96 5.55 4.16 -5.42
N THR A 97 6.59 3.55 -4.88
CA THR A 97 7.95 4.08 -4.94
C THR A 97 8.51 4.14 -6.37
N GLU A 98 8.03 3.28 -7.25
CA GLU A 98 8.33 3.29 -8.69
C GLU A 98 7.52 4.35 -9.46
N GLY A 99 6.60 5.07 -8.81
CA GLY A 99 5.72 6.04 -9.47
C GLY A 99 4.66 5.41 -10.37
N LEU A 100 4.34 4.13 -10.17
CA LEU A 100 3.32 3.46 -10.96
C LEU A 100 1.92 3.82 -10.52
N VAL A 101 1.72 3.98 -9.22
CA VAL A 101 0.44 4.28 -8.59
C VAL A 101 0.58 5.36 -7.52
N ASN A 102 -0.48 6.09 -7.25
CA ASN A 102 -0.57 6.97 -6.09
C ASN A 102 -0.89 6.17 -4.81
N PRO A 103 -0.76 6.74 -3.61
CA PRO A 103 -1.04 6.06 -2.35
C PRO A 103 -2.47 5.52 -2.24
N ASP A 104 -3.46 6.24 -2.78
CA ASP A 104 -4.87 5.85 -2.71
C ASP A 104 -5.14 4.60 -3.55
N VAL A 105 -4.62 4.55 -4.79
CA VAL A 105 -4.71 3.38 -5.65
C VAL A 105 -3.91 2.21 -5.06
N ALA A 106 -2.74 2.47 -4.46
CA ALA A 106 -1.94 1.44 -3.79
C ALA A 106 -2.72 0.76 -2.65
N GLU A 107 -3.48 1.53 -1.86
CA GLU A 107 -4.30 0.97 -0.78
C GLU A 107 -5.50 0.18 -1.33
N LEU A 108 -6.15 0.67 -2.37
CA LEU A 108 -7.27 -0.04 -3.02
C LEU A 108 -6.83 -1.37 -3.67
N LEU A 109 -5.57 -1.49 -4.08
CA LEU A 109 -5.00 -2.71 -4.67
C LEU A 109 -4.83 -3.86 -3.66
N ASN A 110 -4.82 -3.59 -2.36
CA ASN A 110 -4.57 -4.61 -1.33
C ASN A 110 -5.56 -5.78 -1.42
N VAL A 111 -6.84 -5.52 -1.61
CA VAL A 111 -7.87 -6.56 -1.66
C VAL A 111 -7.77 -7.41 -2.93
N PRO A 112 -7.79 -6.84 -4.15
CA PRO A 112 -7.74 -7.63 -5.37
C PRO A 112 -6.40 -8.38 -5.55
N LEU A 113 -5.27 -7.81 -5.13
CA LEU A 113 -3.99 -8.50 -5.16
C LEU A 113 -3.93 -9.67 -4.16
N SER A 114 -4.50 -9.49 -2.96
CA SER A 114 -4.58 -10.59 -1.98
C SER A 114 -5.41 -11.76 -2.53
N ALA A 115 -6.54 -11.47 -3.15
CA ALA A 115 -7.36 -12.50 -3.82
C ALA A 115 -6.60 -13.19 -4.96
N HIS A 116 -5.86 -12.43 -5.77
CA HIS A 116 -5.04 -12.98 -6.84
C HIS A 116 -3.94 -13.92 -6.31
N LEU A 117 -3.17 -13.49 -5.29
CA LEU A 117 -2.12 -14.32 -4.69
C LEU A 117 -2.69 -15.57 -4.00
N LEU A 118 -3.87 -15.46 -3.39
CA LEU A 118 -4.57 -16.62 -2.82
C LEU A 118 -4.88 -17.68 -3.89
N VAL A 119 -5.42 -17.25 -5.05
CA VAL A 119 -5.70 -18.15 -6.16
C VAL A 119 -4.42 -18.77 -6.70
N LEU A 120 -3.36 -17.96 -6.82
CA LEU A 120 -2.05 -18.41 -7.31
C LEU A 120 -1.44 -19.47 -6.38
N ALA A 121 -1.51 -19.29 -5.06
CA ALA A 121 -1.05 -20.26 -4.07
C ALA A 121 -1.85 -21.56 -4.10
N ARG A 122 -3.19 -21.47 -4.16
CA ARG A 122 -4.07 -22.64 -4.23
C ARG A 122 -3.82 -23.48 -5.47
N ASN A 123 -3.61 -22.85 -6.61
CA ASN A 123 -3.29 -23.55 -7.86
C ASN A 123 -1.93 -24.26 -7.80
N ALA A 124 -1.03 -23.82 -6.93
CA ALA A 124 0.26 -24.45 -6.66
C ALA A 124 0.20 -25.49 -5.52
N GLY A 125 -0.97 -25.73 -4.91
CA GLY A 125 -1.13 -26.65 -3.79
C GLY A 125 -0.59 -26.11 -2.45
N ILE A 126 -0.31 -24.81 -2.35
CA ILE A 126 0.21 -24.14 -1.16
C ILE A 126 -0.96 -23.61 -0.33
N THR A 127 -0.94 -23.86 0.98
CA THR A 127 -1.87 -23.24 1.93
C THR A 127 -1.26 -21.95 2.48
N PRO A 128 -1.62 -20.79 1.96
CA PRO A 128 -0.99 -19.53 2.35
C PRO A 128 -1.42 -19.14 3.77
N ARG A 129 -0.54 -18.42 4.47
CA ARG A 129 -0.86 -17.82 5.75
C ARG A 129 -1.45 -16.44 5.57
N PHE A 130 -2.38 -16.10 6.46
CA PHE A 130 -2.88 -14.76 6.65
C PHE A 130 -2.31 -14.17 7.93
N ASN A 131 -2.19 -12.85 7.99
CA ASN A 131 -1.67 -12.18 9.17
C ASN A 131 -2.70 -12.26 10.31
N ASN A 132 -2.52 -13.21 11.23
CA ASN A 132 -3.42 -13.43 12.36
C ASN A 132 -3.44 -12.26 13.39
N ASN A 133 -2.61 -11.24 13.18
CA ASN A 133 -2.62 -10.02 14.02
C ASN A 133 -3.77 -9.07 13.68
N VAL A 134 -4.42 -9.20 12.53
CA VAL A 134 -5.79 -8.77 12.42
C VAL A 134 -6.59 -9.80 13.24
N LYS A 135 -6.76 -9.56 14.52
CA LYS A 135 -7.99 -9.99 15.17
C LYS A 135 -9.08 -9.35 14.32
N LEU A 136 -9.59 -10.11 13.34
CA LEU A 136 -10.94 -9.88 12.90
C LEU A 136 -11.70 -9.88 14.21
N ASN A 137 -12.16 -8.72 14.64
CA ASN A 137 -13.29 -8.65 15.53
C ASN A 137 -14.41 -9.29 14.71
N VAL A 138 -14.39 -10.61 14.68
CA VAL A 138 -15.52 -11.40 14.25
C VAL A 138 -16.54 -11.04 15.30
N LEU A 139 -17.39 -10.08 14.92
CA LEU A 139 -18.55 -9.75 15.74
C LEU A 139 -19.20 -11.09 16.07
N PRO A 140 -19.52 -11.34 17.34
CA PRO A 140 -20.25 -12.54 17.70
C PRO A 140 -21.43 -12.68 16.75
N GLN A 141 -21.76 -13.90 16.35
CA GLN A 141 -22.83 -14.13 15.37
C GLN A 141 -24.14 -13.44 15.78
N GLU A 142 -24.37 -13.30 17.08
CA GLU A 142 -25.50 -12.58 17.68
C GLU A 142 -25.49 -11.08 17.32
N ASP A 143 -24.33 -10.43 17.39
CA ASP A 143 -24.21 -9.01 17.05
C ASP A 143 -24.38 -8.79 15.54
N VAL A 144 -23.88 -9.71 14.72
CA VAL A 144 -24.08 -9.67 13.25
C VAL A 144 -25.55 -9.78 12.92
N LEU A 145 -26.26 -10.71 13.56
CA LEU A 145 -27.71 -10.89 13.36
C LEU A 145 -28.51 -9.67 13.83
N GLU A 146 -28.13 -9.05 14.94
CA GLU A 146 -28.78 -7.84 15.41
C GLU A 146 -28.54 -6.66 14.45
N ILE A 147 -27.32 -6.49 13.94
CA ILE A 147 -26.98 -5.49 12.93
C ILE A 147 -27.77 -5.74 11.64
N MET A 148 -27.83 -6.99 11.18
CA MET A 148 -28.64 -7.35 10.00
C MET A 148 -30.12 -7.04 10.20
N ARG A 149 -30.66 -7.34 11.37
CA ARG A 149 -32.08 -7.03 11.70
C ARG A 149 -32.37 -5.53 11.61
N ARG A 150 -31.42 -4.69 12.08
CA ARG A 150 -31.57 -3.21 12.07
C ARG A 150 -31.41 -2.60 10.68
N LEU A 151 -30.38 -3.05 9.95
CA LEU A 151 -30.01 -2.45 8.66
C LEU A 151 -30.77 -3.05 7.48
N ASN A 152 -31.08 -4.34 7.51
CA ASN A 152 -31.75 -5.02 6.41
C ASN A 152 -32.66 -6.14 6.92
N PRO A 153 -33.85 -5.79 7.46
CA PRO A 153 -34.78 -6.76 8.03
C PRO A 153 -35.28 -7.81 7.03
N LYS A 154 -35.33 -7.47 5.73
CA LYS A 154 -35.71 -8.41 4.68
C LYS A 154 -34.68 -9.55 4.57
N ARG A 155 -33.41 -9.21 4.48
CA ARG A 155 -32.29 -10.18 4.37
C ARG A 155 -32.12 -10.99 5.66
N TYR A 156 -32.41 -10.38 6.82
CA TYR A 156 -32.44 -11.08 8.09
C TYR A 156 -33.49 -12.19 8.12
N ASN A 157 -34.71 -11.91 7.64
CA ASN A 157 -35.77 -12.92 7.55
C ASN A 157 -35.46 -14.01 6.53
N GLU A 158 -34.85 -13.67 5.38
CA GLU A 158 -34.39 -14.64 4.38
C GLU A 158 -33.33 -15.59 4.98
N TYR A 159 -32.40 -15.07 5.75
CA TYR A 159 -31.38 -15.87 6.45
C TYR A 159 -32.00 -16.83 7.48
N LEU A 160 -32.94 -16.37 8.30
CA LEU A 160 -33.62 -17.21 9.30
C LEU A 160 -34.47 -18.31 8.66
N ASN A 161 -35.07 -18.04 7.51
CA ASN A 161 -35.93 -18.98 6.81
C ASN A 161 -35.16 -19.95 5.88
N GLY A 162 -33.82 -19.86 5.85
CA GLY A 162 -32.95 -20.72 5.02
C GLY A 162 -33.13 -20.52 3.52
N THR A 163 -33.62 -19.35 3.09
CA THR A 163 -33.87 -18.99 1.68
C THR A 163 -32.79 -18.05 1.11
N ALA A 164 -31.65 -17.89 1.84
CA ALA A 164 -30.51 -17.07 1.40
C ALA A 164 -29.45 -17.91 0.70
#